data_1ab6c3a09e382c6ac114c189bf5207de
#
_entry.id   1ab6c3a09e382c6ac114c189bf5207de
#
_cell.length_a   1.000
_cell.length_b   1.000
_cell.length_c   1.000
_cell.angle_alpha   90.00
_cell.angle_beta   90.00
_cell.angle_gamma   90.00
#
_symmetry.space_group_name_H-M   'P 1'
#
loop_
_entity.id
_entity.type
_entity.pdbx_description
1 polymer ?
#
loop_
_entity_poly.entity_id
_entity_poly.type
_entity_poly.pdbx_seq_one_letter_code
_entity_poly.pdbx_strand_id
1 'polypeptide(L)'
;MSALTSTPAPTSTVTGCGSNACQCASPSEQRRAAAPDAFINGIALHAPGQRPDISALRELAYSELLRQQAVMKGLLSRHKELTAPELGEAERQVIEAMVDEAVQSPQPQEDECQRYYDANPSQFMVGQALHVRHILFAVTPGVNVQALAVHAEKALLELTHKGVVPARFAQLAAELSNCPTSAQGGDLGWIGPDDCAPELANELFHQKHAQWGMGVHPRLVHSRFGFHIIDVMSRRAGKQPAYDEVRERIEVLLAMQSRARALHQYMSLLVGEALVEGIELEGADSPLVQ
;
A
#
# COMPACT_ATOMS: atom_id res chain seq x y z
N MET A 1 -1.89 47.31 -75.48
CA MET A 1 -0.82 46.41 -75.92
C MET A 1 0.35 46.62 -74.99
N SER A 2 0.52 45.80 -74.01
CA SER A 2 1.75 45.58 -73.27
C SER A 2 1.46 44.45 -72.20
N ALA A 3 2.13 43.35 -72.39
CA ALA A 3 2.05 42.19 -71.55
C ALA A 3 2.83 42.45 -70.26
N LEU A 4 2.26 42.17 -69.13
CA LEU A 4 2.95 42.14 -67.83
C LEU A 4 3.26 40.68 -67.49
N THR A 5 4.55 40.36 -67.52
CA THR A 5 5.12 39.10 -67.11
C THR A 5 5.12 39.00 -65.59
N SER A 6 4.40 38.04 -65.06
CA SER A 6 4.43 37.66 -63.64
C SER A 6 5.59 36.74 -63.36
N THR A 7 6.48 37.12 -62.42
CA THR A 7 7.56 36.34 -61.91
C THR A 7 7.03 35.45 -60.78
N PRO A 8 7.29 34.11 -60.73
CA PRO A 8 6.92 33.28 -59.60
C PRO A 8 7.93 33.41 -58.43
N ALA A 9 7.37 33.47 -57.22
CA ALA A 9 8.11 33.47 -55.98
C ALA A 9 8.78 32.10 -55.71
N PRO A 10 9.90 32.04 -54.95
CA PRO A 10 10.60 30.79 -54.67
C PRO A 10 9.83 29.96 -53.60
N THR A 11 9.48 28.76 -53.99
CA THR A 11 8.98 27.72 -53.08
C THR A 11 10.10 27.27 -52.18
N SER A 12 9.93 27.53 -50.86
CA SER A 12 10.77 26.95 -49.82
C SER A 12 10.45 25.45 -49.69
N THR A 13 11.34 24.63 -50.18
CA THR A 13 11.34 23.19 -49.95
C THR A 13 11.71 22.92 -48.50
N VAL A 14 10.70 22.55 -47.66
CA VAL A 14 10.93 21.94 -46.38
C VAL A 14 11.43 20.53 -46.61
N THR A 15 12.73 20.32 -46.38
CA THR A 15 13.34 18.99 -46.41
C THR A 15 12.81 18.16 -45.24
N GLY A 16 11.77 17.39 -45.49
CA GLY A 16 11.32 16.35 -44.56
C GLY A 16 12.39 15.27 -44.49
N CYS A 17 12.82 14.92 -43.28
CA CYS A 17 13.64 13.74 -43.01
C CYS A 17 12.86 12.47 -43.41
N GLY A 18 12.98 12.06 -44.64
CA GLY A 18 12.55 10.80 -45.18
C GLY A 18 13.70 9.80 -45.14
N SER A 19 14.07 9.29 -43.99
CA SER A 19 14.88 8.09 -43.86
C SER A 19 14.18 7.12 -42.88
N ASN A 20 13.89 5.92 -43.37
CA ASN A 20 13.28 4.80 -42.64
C ASN A 20 14.14 4.25 -41.47
N ALA A 21 14.96 5.07 -40.84
CA ALA A 21 15.85 4.68 -39.74
C ALA A 21 15.64 5.48 -38.43
N CYS A 22 14.65 6.37 -38.35
CA CYS A 22 14.27 6.96 -37.07
C CYS A 22 13.23 6.10 -36.39
N GLN A 23 13.67 5.02 -35.74
CA GLN A 23 12.95 4.34 -34.68
C GLN A 23 13.02 5.23 -33.42
N CYS A 24 12.23 6.28 -33.37
CA CYS A 24 11.87 6.92 -32.10
C CYS A 24 10.91 5.96 -31.38
N ALA A 25 11.48 4.97 -30.71
CA ALA A 25 10.74 4.15 -29.77
C ALA A 25 10.15 5.06 -28.70
N SER A 26 8.84 5.02 -28.56
CA SER A 26 8.13 5.73 -27.51
C SER A 26 8.73 5.35 -26.16
N PRO A 27 8.89 6.28 -25.18
CA PRO A 27 9.46 5.97 -23.86
C PRO A 27 8.72 4.88 -23.08
N SER A 28 7.50 4.52 -23.50
CA SER A 28 6.68 3.45 -22.89
C SER A 28 7.10 2.03 -23.31
N GLU A 29 7.91 1.85 -24.37
CA GLU A 29 8.47 0.55 -24.75
C GLU A 29 9.89 0.33 -24.21
N GLN A 30 10.44 1.29 -23.47
CA GLN A 30 11.71 1.09 -22.79
C GLN A 30 11.55 0.06 -21.66
N ARG A 31 11.72 -1.21 -22.06
CA ARG A 31 12.13 -2.31 -21.20
C ARG A 31 11.34 -2.45 -19.90
N ARG A 32 10.18 -3.08 -19.97
CA ARG A 32 9.95 -4.14 -18.98
C ARG A 32 11.10 -5.12 -19.20
N ALA A 33 12.15 -5.02 -18.39
CA ALA A 33 13.16 -6.07 -18.33
C ALA A 33 12.40 -7.37 -18.19
N ALA A 34 12.72 -8.37 -19.02
CA ALA A 34 12.16 -9.69 -18.86
C ALA A 34 12.41 -10.06 -17.40
N ALA A 35 11.35 -10.38 -16.65
CA ALA A 35 11.53 -10.92 -15.32
C ALA A 35 12.49 -12.10 -15.48
N PRO A 36 13.58 -12.19 -14.72
CA PRO A 36 14.48 -13.31 -14.82
C PRO A 36 13.67 -14.58 -14.62
N ASP A 37 14.03 -15.67 -15.33
CA ASP A 37 13.45 -16.97 -15.04
C ASP A 37 13.68 -17.26 -13.56
N ALA A 38 12.60 -17.53 -12.83
CA ALA A 38 12.64 -17.73 -11.38
C ALA A 38 12.44 -19.21 -11.07
N PHE A 39 13.21 -19.71 -10.11
CA PHE A 39 13.23 -21.13 -9.76
C PHE A 39 13.19 -21.31 -8.24
N ILE A 40 12.56 -22.39 -7.80
CA ILE A 40 12.64 -22.91 -6.43
C ILE A 40 13.19 -24.33 -6.49
N ASN A 41 14.36 -24.56 -5.92
CA ASN A 41 15.07 -25.85 -5.92
C ASN A 41 15.17 -26.46 -7.34
N GLY A 42 15.45 -25.63 -8.35
CA GLY A 42 15.58 -26.04 -9.75
C GLY A 42 14.23 -26.25 -10.50
N ILE A 43 13.10 -25.97 -9.88
CA ILE A 43 11.77 -25.99 -10.52
C ILE A 43 11.43 -24.58 -10.99
N ALA A 44 11.21 -24.41 -12.30
CA ALA A 44 10.80 -23.12 -12.86
C ALA A 44 9.39 -22.74 -12.40
N LEU A 45 9.19 -21.49 -12.00
CA LEU A 45 7.90 -21.02 -11.48
C LEU A 45 6.85 -20.75 -12.56
N HIS A 46 7.26 -20.62 -13.81
CA HIS A 46 6.36 -20.37 -14.94
C HIS A 46 6.93 -20.98 -16.22
N ALA A 47 6.07 -21.21 -17.20
CA ALA A 47 6.46 -21.73 -18.50
C ALA A 47 7.33 -20.72 -19.27
N PRO A 48 8.24 -21.21 -20.16
CA PRO A 48 9.05 -20.33 -21.00
C PRO A 48 8.20 -19.34 -21.80
N GLY A 49 8.57 -18.06 -21.79
CA GLY A 49 7.85 -17.00 -22.49
C GLY A 49 6.70 -16.36 -21.74
N GLN A 50 6.27 -16.89 -20.62
CA GLN A 50 5.38 -16.19 -19.68
C GLN A 50 6.17 -15.13 -18.92
N ARG A 51 5.49 -14.02 -18.55
CA ARG A 51 6.10 -12.92 -17.80
C ARG A 51 5.14 -12.45 -16.72
N PRO A 52 4.99 -13.23 -15.65
CA PRO A 52 4.21 -12.80 -14.51
C PRO A 52 4.81 -11.51 -13.91
N ASP A 53 3.99 -10.67 -13.33
CA ASP A 53 4.48 -9.55 -12.52
C ASP A 53 5.12 -10.06 -11.23
N ILE A 54 5.81 -9.17 -10.51
CA ILE A 54 6.56 -9.54 -9.31
C ILE A 54 5.66 -10.08 -8.19
N SER A 55 4.40 -9.64 -8.10
CA SER A 55 3.44 -10.12 -7.11
C SER A 55 3.01 -11.54 -7.42
N ALA A 56 2.59 -11.80 -8.67
CA ALA A 56 2.23 -13.14 -9.13
C ALA A 56 3.42 -14.12 -9.02
N LEU A 57 4.64 -13.64 -9.31
CA LEU A 57 5.83 -14.45 -9.19
C LEU A 57 6.12 -14.86 -7.74
N ARG A 58 5.90 -13.98 -6.77
CA ARG A 58 6.00 -14.29 -5.35
C ARG A 58 4.95 -15.30 -4.90
N GLU A 59 3.71 -15.17 -5.35
CA GLU A 59 2.64 -16.13 -5.08
C GLU A 59 2.98 -17.52 -5.60
N LEU A 60 3.50 -17.60 -6.83
CA LEU A 60 3.98 -18.87 -7.41
C LEU A 60 5.13 -19.46 -6.60
N ALA A 61 6.09 -18.65 -6.15
CA ALA A 61 7.22 -19.11 -5.36
C ALA A 61 6.79 -19.68 -4.00
N TYR A 62 5.93 -18.99 -3.28
CA TYR A 62 5.41 -19.49 -2.00
C TYR A 62 4.55 -20.74 -2.18
N SER A 63 3.74 -20.80 -3.23
CA SER A 63 2.93 -21.98 -3.57
C SER A 63 3.82 -23.19 -3.85
N GLU A 64 4.89 -23.01 -4.62
CA GLU A 64 5.84 -24.07 -4.96
C GLU A 64 6.64 -24.54 -3.74
N LEU A 65 7.07 -23.63 -2.85
CA LEU A 65 7.72 -23.98 -1.58
C LEU A 65 6.83 -24.89 -0.74
N LEU A 66 5.57 -24.51 -0.57
CA LEU A 66 4.58 -25.30 0.20
C LEU A 66 4.30 -26.64 -0.46
N ARG A 67 4.17 -26.67 -1.77
CA ARG A 67 3.98 -27.93 -2.53
C ARG A 67 5.17 -28.87 -2.32
N GLN A 68 6.40 -28.37 -2.44
CA GLN A 68 7.59 -29.19 -2.23
C GLN A 68 7.66 -29.71 -0.80
N GLN A 69 7.29 -28.90 0.18
CA GLN A 69 7.20 -29.33 1.57
C GLN A 69 6.17 -30.46 1.77
N ALA A 70 5.00 -30.35 1.12
CA ALA A 70 3.99 -31.41 1.16
C ALA A 70 4.47 -32.71 0.49
N VAL A 71 5.25 -32.60 -0.58
CA VAL A 71 5.90 -33.76 -1.22
C VAL A 71 6.96 -34.38 -0.33
N MET A 72 7.79 -33.58 0.36
CA MET A 72 8.79 -34.08 1.31
C MET A 72 8.15 -34.81 2.49
N LYS A 73 7.00 -34.33 2.95
CA LYS A 73 6.22 -35.01 4.02
C LYS A 73 5.42 -36.22 3.50
N GLY A 74 5.46 -36.52 2.19
CA GLY A 74 4.72 -37.64 1.59
C GLY A 74 3.22 -37.40 1.44
N LEU A 75 2.75 -36.17 1.60
CA LEU A 75 1.34 -35.78 1.48
C LEU A 75 0.90 -35.57 0.05
N LEU A 76 1.83 -35.16 -0.85
CA LEU A 76 1.62 -35.01 -2.27
C LEU A 76 2.61 -35.84 -3.09
N SER A 77 2.20 -36.23 -4.30
CA SER A 77 3.07 -36.93 -5.23
C SER A 77 4.12 -36.01 -5.84
N ARG A 78 5.28 -36.55 -6.15
CA ARG A 78 6.31 -35.82 -6.90
C ARG A 78 5.83 -35.53 -8.32
N HIS A 79 5.96 -34.28 -8.74
CA HIS A 79 5.77 -33.88 -10.11
C HIS A 79 7.01 -34.26 -10.96
N LYS A 80 6.79 -34.68 -12.21
CA LYS A 80 7.90 -35.12 -13.08
C LYS A 80 8.50 -33.99 -13.91
N GLU A 81 7.76 -32.92 -14.12
CA GLU A 81 8.19 -31.79 -14.92
C GLU A 81 9.03 -30.81 -14.08
N LEU A 82 9.92 -30.09 -14.77
CA LEU A 82 10.78 -29.06 -14.15
C LEU A 82 10.12 -27.67 -14.08
N THR A 83 8.81 -27.62 -14.33
CA THR A 83 7.98 -26.41 -14.17
C THR A 83 6.95 -26.67 -13.09
N ALA A 84 6.73 -25.72 -12.22
CA ALA A 84 5.74 -25.79 -11.15
C ALA A 84 4.34 -26.04 -11.74
N PRO A 85 3.61 -27.07 -11.27
CA PRO A 85 2.26 -27.35 -11.75
C PRO A 85 1.27 -26.34 -11.16
N GLU A 86 0.17 -26.12 -11.88
CA GLU A 86 -0.98 -25.47 -11.29
C GLU A 86 -1.61 -26.39 -10.22
N LEU A 87 -1.78 -25.87 -9.02
CA LEU A 87 -2.37 -26.61 -7.91
C LEU A 87 -3.87 -26.79 -8.11
N GLY A 88 -4.32 -28.03 -8.14
CA GLY A 88 -5.73 -28.38 -8.08
C GLY A 88 -6.34 -28.11 -6.69
N GLU A 89 -7.66 -28.09 -6.61
CA GLU A 89 -8.37 -27.82 -5.34
C GLU A 89 -7.99 -28.83 -4.24
N ALA A 90 -7.91 -30.12 -4.57
CA ALA A 90 -7.53 -31.15 -3.61
C ALA A 90 -6.09 -30.98 -3.08
N GLU A 91 -5.16 -30.55 -3.93
CA GLU A 91 -3.78 -30.30 -3.53
C GLU A 91 -3.67 -29.07 -2.62
N ARG A 92 -4.45 -28.00 -2.90
CA ARG A 92 -4.53 -26.82 -2.02
C ARG A 92 -5.06 -27.19 -0.64
N GLN A 93 -6.10 -28.01 -0.54
CA GLN A 93 -6.64 -28.48 0.74
C GLN A 93 -5.61 -29.29 1.53
N VAL A 94 -4.82 -30.15 0.87
CA VAL A 94 -3.74 -30.89 1.52
C VAL A 94 -2.65 -29.95 2.03
N ILE A 95 -2.27 -28.95 1.24
CA ILE A 95 -1.28 -27.94 1.66
C ILE A 95 -1.82 -27.11 2.84
N GLU A 96 -3.06 -26.67 2.78
CA GLU A 96 -3.71 -25.92 3.85
C GLU A 96 -3.73 -26.73 5.16
N ALA A 97 -4.15 -27.98 5.13
CA ALA A 97 -4.13 -28.86 6.30
C ALA A 97 -2.71 -29.07 6.86
N MET A 98 -1.71 -29.22 5.98
CA MET A 98 -0.29 -29.31 6.37
C MET A 98 0.20 -28.05 7.07
N VAL A 99 -0.17 -26.87 6.54
CA VAL A 99 0.18 -25.58 7.14
C VAL A 99 -0.52 -25.41 8.48
N ASP A 100 -1.79 -25.78 8.59
CA ASP A 100 -2.56 -25.71 9.83
C ASP A 100 -1.97 -26.60 10.93
N GLU A 101 -1.45 -27.78 10.58
CA GLU A 101 -0.75 -28.66 11.52
C GLU A 101 0.63 -28.10 11.92
N ALA A 102 1.37 -27.52 10.97
CA ALA A 102 2.73 -27.00 11.21
C ALA A 102 2.72 -25.67 11.96
N VAL A 103 1.73 -24.81 11.70
CA VAL A 103 1.62 -23.44 12.23
C VAL A 103 0.65 -23.43 13.40
N GLN A 104 1.06 -24.05 14.52
CA GLN A 104 0.31 -23.97 15.76
C GLN A 104 0.73 -22.73 16.56
N SER A 105 -0.25 -21.93 16.95
CA SER A 105 -0.03 -20.79 17.84
C SER A 105 -0.83 -20.98 19.13
N PRO A 106 -0.24 -20.65 20.29
CA PRO A 106 -0.95 -20.72 21.56
C PRO A 106 -2.13 -19.74 21.56
N GLN A 107 -3.19 -20.10 22.25
CA GLN A 107 -4.28 -19.16 22.51
C GLN A 107 -3.80 -18.08 23.49
N PRO A 108 -4.19 -16.82 23.28
CA PRO A 108 -3.85 -15.74 24.19
C PRO A 108 -4.37 -16.02 25.59
N GLN A 109 -3.55 -15.73 26.60
CA GLN A 109 -3.96 -15.82 27.99
C GLN A 109 -4.70 -14.55 28.43
N GLU A 110 -5.51 -14.66 29.48
CA GLU A 110 -6.30 -13.55 30.01
C GLU A 110 -5.44 -12.32 30.35
N ASP A 111 -4.28 -12.54 30.96
CA ASP A 111 -3.36 -11.46 31.32
C ASP A 111 -2.71 -10.78 30.09
N GLU A 112 -2.57 -11.48 28.97
CA GLU A 112 -2.13 -10.91 27.70
C GLU A 112 -3.20 -10.01 27.09
N CYS A 113 -4.45 -10.47 27.13
CA CYS A 113 -5.60 -9.69 26.68
C CYS A 113 -5.78 -8.41 27.50
N GLN A 114 -5.68 -8.50 28.82
CA GLN A 114 -5.76 -7.35 29.72
C GLN A 114 -4.63 -6.36 29.46
N ARG A 115 -3.38 -6.84 29.35
CA ARG A 115 -2.23 -5.98 29.00
C ARG A 115 -2.39 -5.29 27.67
N TYR A 116 -2.95 -5.99 26.67
CA TYR A 116 -3.21 -5.41 25.35
C TYR A 116 -4.24 -4.28 25.44
N TYR A 117 -5.34 -4.51 26.17
CA TYR A 117 -6.37 -3.52 26.40
C TYR A 117 -5.80 -2.26 27.10
N ASP A 118 -5.04 -2.43 28.17
CA ASP A 118 -4.44 -1.34 28.92
C ASP A 118 -3.40 -0.54 28.12
N ALA A 119 -2.67 -1.23 27.24
CA ALA A 119 -1.65 -0.61 26.39
C ALA A 119 -2.22 0.14 25.18
N ASN A 120 -3.46 -0.17 24.76
CA ASN A 120 -4.05 0.33 23.52
C ASN A 120 -5.44 0.97 23.71
N PRO A 121 -5.65 1.87 24.67
CA PRO A 121 -6.97 2.42 24.98
C PRO A 121 -7.62 3.11 23.79
N SER A 122 -6.85 3.77 22.93
CA SER A 122 -7.36 4.47 21.75
C SER A 122 -7.99 3.55 20.70
N GLN A 123 -7.60 2.27 20.64
CA GLN A 123 -8.16 1.30 19.70
C GLN A 123 -9.56 0.81 20.10
N PHE A 124 -9.90 0.99 21.38
CA PHE A 124 -11.20 0.55 21.94
C PHE A 124 -12.18 1.69 22.13
N MET A 125 -11.76 2.94 21.90
CA MET A 125 -12.66 4.09 22.03
C MET A 125 -13.82 3.98 21.04
N VAL A 126 -15.06 4.13 21.53
CA VAL A 126 -16.28 4.15 20.72
C VAL A 126 -16.95 5.51 20.77
N GLY A 127 -17.57 5.92 19.67
CA GLY A 127 -18.29 7.18 19.56
C GLY A 127 -17.41 8.43 19.55
N GLN A 128 -16.09 8.28 19.45
CA GLN A 128 -15.20 9.39 19.18
C GLN A 128 -15.43 9.93 17.77
N ALA A 129 -15.42 11.24 17.62
CA ALA A 129 -15.55 11.89 16.33
C ALA A 129 -14.82 13.22 16.30
N LEU A 130 -14.36 13.61 15.14
CA LEU A 130 -13.74 14.91 14.87
C LEU A 130 -14.55 15.63 13.80
N HIS A 131 -14.83 16.91 14.01
CA HIS A 131 -15.28 17.80 12.94
C HIS A 131 -14.04 18.36 12.30
N VAL A 132 -13.82 17.99 11.04
CA VAL A 132 -12.59 18.35 10.34
C VAL A 132 -12.87 18.97 8.99
N ARG A 133 -11.95 19.80 8.54
CA ARG A 133 -11.83 20.19 7.14
C ARG A 133 -10.46 19.82 6.63
N HIS A 134 -10.32 19.56 5.32
CA HIS A 134 -9.08 19.16 4.73
C HIS A 134 -8.78 19.80 3.38
N ILE A 135 -7.49 19.81 3.01
CA ILE A 135 -7.01 20.11 1.67
C ILE A 135 -6.32 18.86 1.15
N LEU A 136 -6.83 18.28 0.06
CA LEU A 136 -6.28 17.08 -0.58
C LEU A 136 -5.42 17.48 -1.78
N PHE A 137 -4.16 17.07 -1.77
CA PHE A 137 -3.25 17.08 -2.91
C PHE A 137 -3.19 15.67 -3.47
N ALA A 138 -4.03 15.38 -4.48
CA ALA A 138 -4.18 14.05 -5.01
C ALA A 138 -2.96 13.58 -5.81
N VAL A 139 -2.50 12.37 -5.54
CA VAL A 139 -1.47 11.69 -6.33
C VAL A 139 -2.15 10.88 -7.43
N THR A 140 -1.99 11.31 -8.68
CA THR A 140 -2.51 10.63 -9.87
C THR A 140 -1.37 10.16 -10.77
N PRO A 141 -1.60 9.18 -11.67
CA PRO A 141 -0.56 8.74 -12.59
C PRO A 141 0.06 9.90 -13.38
N GLY A 142 1.40 9.98 -13.40
CA GLY A 142 2.15 11.03 -14.10
C GLY A 142 2.46 12.28 -13.28
N VAL A 143 1.94 12.42 -12.07
CA VAL A 143 2.27 13.54 -11.18
C VAL A 143 3.65 13.34 -10.56
N ASN A 144 4.45 14.42 -10.54
CA ASN A 144 5.70 14.45 -9.78
C ASN A 144 5.38 14.57 -8.29
N VAL A 145 5.43 13.43 -7.59
CA VAL A 145 5.06 13.31 -6.16
C VAL A 145 5.91 14.23 -5.28
N GLN A 146 7.21 14.37 -5.58
CA GLN A 146 8.10 15.22 -4.80
C GLN A 146 7.74 16.72 -4.94
N ALA A 147 7.44 17.17 -6.15
CA ALA A 147 7.00 18.56 -6.38
C ALA A 147 5.65 18.83 -5.70
N LEU A 148 4.73 17.85 -5.73
CA LEU A 148 3.44 17.94 -5.05
C LEU A 148 3.59 18.01 -3.54
N ALA A 149 4.47 17.20 -2.94
CA ALA A 149 4.79 17.23 -1.51
C ALA A 149 5.31 18.62 -1.08
N VAL A 150 6.28 19.17 -1.82
CA VAL A 150 6.81 20.52 -1.54
C VAL A 150 5.72 21.58 -1.63
N HIS A 151 4.79 21.45 -2.58
CA HIS A 151 3.66 22.38 -2.70
C HIS A 151 2.71 22.28 -1.51
N ALA A 152 2.38 21.05 -1.08
CA ALA A 152 1.55 20.80 0.10
C ALA A 152 2.21 21.31 1.38
N GLU A 153 3.54 21.11 1.54
CA GLU A 153 4.29 21.63 2.69
C GLU A 153 4.27 23.17 2.77
N LYS A 154 4.39 23.86 1.62
CA LYS A 154 4.28 25.32 1.59
C LYS A 154 2.92 25.80 2.06
N ALA A 155 1.84 25.16 1.61
CA ALA A 155 0.49 25.47 2.05
C ALA A 155 0.31 25.18 3.56
N LEU A 156 0.86 24.09 4.07
CA LEU A 156 0.84 23.76 5.49
C LEU A 156 1.59 24.80 6.32
N LEU A 157 2.79 25.19 5.89
CA LEU A 157 3.59 26.22 6.57
C LEU A 157 2.85 27.57 6.63
N GLU A 158 2.16 27.94 5.55
CA GLU A 158 1.33 29.14 5.52
C GLU A 158 0.21 29.06 6.57
N LEU A 159 -0.48 27.92 6.65
CA LEU A 159 -1.61 27.71 7.57
C LEU A 159 -1.21 27.57 9.03
N THR A 160 0.02 27.16 9.32
CA THR A 160 0.55 27.01 10.68
C THR A 160 1.27 28.26 11.18
N HIS A 161 1.42 29.28 10.33
CA HIS A 161 2.05 30.54 10.69
C HIS A 161 1.21 31.31 11.73
N LYS A 162 1.87 31.93 12.72
CA LYS A 162 1.20 32.76 13.72
C LYS A 162 0.49 33.95 13.05
N GLY A 163 -0.78 34.13 13.35
CA GLY A 163 -1.59 35.23 12.83
C GLY A 163 -2.38 34.97 11.58
N VAL A 164 -2.40 33.72 11.09
CA VAL A 164 -3.26 33.31 9.96
C VAL A 164 -4.73 33.46 10.35
N VAL A 165 -5.49 34.14 9.50
CA VAL A 165 -6.93 34.29 9.69
C VAL A 165 -7.67 32.99 9.41
N PRO A 166 -8.70 32.60 10.19
CA PRO A 166 -9.42 31.33 10.02
C PRO A 166 -10.01 31.11 8.63
N ALA A 167 -10.35 32.17 7.92
CA ALA A 167 -10.86 32.10 6.55
C ALA A 167 -9.82 31.63 5.51
N ARG A 168 -8.51 31.74 5.84
CA ARG A 168 -7.44 31.39 4.89
C ARG A 168 -7.42 29.90 4.55
N PHE A 169 -7.77 29.02 5.50
CA PHE A 169 -7.90 27.60 5.23
C PHE A 169 -8.94 27.30 4.15
N ALA A 170 -10.13 27.89 4.26
CA ALA A 170 -11.20 27.71 3.29
C ALA A 170 -10.83 28.25 1.89
N GLN A 171 -10.08 29.38 1.84
CA GLN A 171 -9.57 29.92 0.58
C GLN A 171 -8.58 28.95 -0.07
N LEU A 172 -7.57 28.47 0.68
CA LEU A 172 -6.62 27.48 0.17
C LEU A 172 -7.27 26.16 -0.21
N ALA A 173 -8.29 25.72 0.52
CA ALA A 173 -9.07 24.56 0.14
C ALA A 173 -9.75 24.75 -1.22
N ALA A 174 -10.37 25.90 -1.46
CA ALA A 174 -11.00 26.21 -2.75
C ALA A 174 -9.98 26.34 -3.90
N GLU A 175 -8.77 26.85 -3.61
CA GLU A 175 -7.72 27.07 -4.60
C GLU A 175 -6.92 25.79 -4.94
N LEU A 176 -6.64 24.93 -3.95
CA LEU A 176 -5.64 23.87 -4.07
C LEU A 176 -6.18 22.45 -3.89
N SER A 177 -7.34 22.27 -3.25
CA SER A 177 -7.84 20.95 -2.93
C SER A 177 -8.44 20.24 -4.12
N ASN A 178 -8.01 18.99 -4.32
CA ASN A 178 -8.62 18.09 -5.32
C ASN A 178 -9.85 17.34 -4.76
N CYS A 179 -10.27 17.60 -3.52
CA CYS A 179 -11.46 17.00 -2.94
C CYS A 179 -12.72 17.74 -3.42
N PRO A 180 -13.86 17.04 -3.68
CA PRO A 180 -15.15 17.67 -3.99
C PRO A 180 -15.62 18.69 -2.95
N THR A 181 -15.20 18.55 -1.70
CA THR A 181 -15.53 19.50 -0.62
C THR A 181 -14.76 20.82 -0.69
N SER A 182 -13.87 21.00 -1.67
CA SER A 182 -13.07 22.23 -1.85
C SER A 182 -13.93 23.49 -1.91
N ALA A 183 -15.06 23.45 -2.62
CA ALA A 183 -16.00 24.56 -2.73
C ALA A 183 -16.68 24.92 -1.39
N GLN A 184 -16.73 24.00 -0.44
CA GLN A 184 -17.24 24.19 0.92
C GLN A 184 -16.10 24.46 1.93
N GLY A 185 -14.93 24.93 1.45
CA GLY A 185 -13.77 25.20 2.29
C GLY A 185 -13.09 23.97 2.84
N GLY A 186 -13.31 22.79 2.21
CA GLY A 186 -12.74 21.51 2.60
C GLY A 186 -13.48 20.80 3.74
N ASP A 187 -14.65 21.27 4.15
CA ASP A 187 -15.42 20.70 5.28
C ASP A 187 -15.86 19.27 4.98
N LEU A 188 -15.49 18.33 5.88
CA LEU A 188 -15.90 16.92 5.87
C LEU A 188 -17.00 16.63 6.90
N GLY A 189 -17.35 17.60 7.72
CA GLY A 189 -18.26 17.39 8.84
C GLY A 189 -17.64 16.56 9.96
N TRP A 190 -18.52 15.88 10.71
CA TRP A 190 -18.10 14.93 11.75
C TRP A 190 -17.72 13.61 11.16
N ILE A 191 -16.48 13.19 11.39
CA ILE A 191 -15.97 11.86 10.97
C ILE A 191 -15.51 11.07 12.19
N GLY A 192 -15.79 9.76 12.17
CA GLY A 192 -15.22 8.78 13.08
C GLY A 192 -14.05 8.02 12.44
N PRO A 193 -13.42 7.09 13.17
CA PRO A 193 -12.32 6.28 12.63
C PRO A 193 -12.71 5.45 11.40
N ASP A 194 -13.97 5.01 11.34
CA ASP A 194 -14.47 4.15 10.25
C ASP A 194 -14.95 4.96 9.03
N ASP A 195 -15.07 6.27 9.16
CA ASP A 195 -15.59 7.18 8.11
C ASP A 195 -14.48 7.72 7.18
N CYS A 196 -13.22 7.39 7.44
CA CYS A 196 -12.10 7.92 6.69
C CYS A 196 -11.09 6.82 6.30
N ALA A 197 -10.16 7.16 5.42
CA ALA A 197 -9.10 6.24 5.04
C ALA A 197 -8.31 5.76 6.26
N PRO A 198 -7.91 4.47 6.32
CA PRO A 198 -7.21 3.89 7.47
C PRO A 198 -5.96 4.68 7.88
N GLU A 199 -5.26 5.27 6.93
CA GLU A 199 -4.07 6.10 7.19
C GLU A 199 -4.43 7.38 7.95
N LEU A 200 -5.57 8.01 7.60
CA LEU A 200 -6.10 9.16 8.32
C LEU A 200 -6.64 8.76 9.69
N ALA A 201 -7.37 7.65 9.76
CA ALA A 201 -7.89 7.12 11.03
C ALA A 201 -6.75 6.86 12.02
N ASN A 202 -5.67 6.23 11.56
CA ASN A 202 -4.50 5.96 12.38
C ASN A 202 -3.87 7.26 12.92
N GLU A 203 -3.65 8.26 12.06
CA GLU A 203 -3.02 9.53 12.45
C GLU A 203 -3.91 10.35 13.40
N LEU A 204 -5.23 10.42 13.13
CA LEU A 204 -6.14 11.30 13.86
C LEU A 204 -6.70 10.70 15.16
N PHE A 205 -6.84 9.37 15.22
CA PHE A 205 -7.56 8.69 16.31
C PHE A 205 -6.71 7.69 17.09
N HIS A 206 -5.75 6.99 16.44
CA HIS A 206 -5.09 5.85 17.06
C HIS A 206 -3.64 6.09 17.49
N GLN A 207 -2.97 7.13 16.97
CA GLN A 207 -1.62 7.43 17.41
C GLN A 207 -1.59 7.95 18.85
N LYS A 208 -0.53 7.61 19.61
CA LYS A 208 -0.30 8.10 20.96
C LYS A 208 -0.26 9.64 21.04
N HIS A 209 -0.03 10.30 19.92
CA HIS A 209 -0.03 11.74 19.75
C HIS A 209 -1.34 12.30 19.16
N ALA A 210 -2.40 11.49 19.04
CA ALA A 210 -3.73 11.95 18.62
C ALA A 210 -4.37 12.98 19.55
N GLN A 211 -3.64 13.40 20.59
CA GLN A 211 -3.96 14.54 21.45
C GLN A 211 -3.56 15.90 20.85
N TRP A 212 -3.32 15.95 19.53
CA TRP A 212 -3.23 17.23 18.85
C TRP A 212 -4.48 18.03 19.19
N GLY A 213 -4.28 19.28 19.61
CA GLY A 213 -5.38 20.16 19.96
C GLY A 213 -6.29 20.48 18.78
N MET A 214 -7.15 21.43 18.98
CA MET A 214 -7.93 22.06 17.90
C MET A 214 -6.99 22.81 16.96
N GLY A 215 -7.35 22.88 15.69
CA GLY A 215 -6.60 23.64 14.68
C GLY A 215 -5.90 22.78 13.65
N VAL A 216 -5.03 23.40 12.87
CA VAL A 216 -4.32 22.76 11.75
C VAL A 216 -3.31 21.74 12.27
N HIS A 217 -3.40 20.51 11.76
CA HIS A 217 -2.47 19.43 12.08
C HIS A 217 -1.05 19.81 11.62
N PRO A 218 -0.02 19.66 12.47
CA PRO A 218 1.32 20.21 12.19
C PRO A 218 2.11 19.49 11.11
N ARG A 219 1.61 18.35 10.63
CA ARG A 219 2.26 17.54 9.60
C ARG A 219 1.29 17.21 8.47
N LEU A 220 1.82 17.00 7.27
CA LEU A 220 1.06 16.37 6.18
C LEU A 220 0.68 14.95 6.58
N VAL A 221 -0.58 14.60 6.40
CA VAL A 221 -1.05 13.23 6.54
C VAL A 221 -1.05 12.56 5.17
N HIS A 222 -0.38 11.42 5.09
CA HIS A 222 -0.27 10.66 3.84
C HIS A 222 -1.35 9.59 3.81
N SER A 223 -1.98 9.44 2.65
CA SER A 223 -2.92 8.34 2.38
C SER A 223 -2.71 7.79 0.98
N ARG A 224 -3.44 6.74 0.64
CA ARG A 224 -3.51 6.20 -0.72
C ARG A 224 -4.02 7.21 -1.77
N PHE A 225 -4.66 8.28 -1.35
CA PHE A 225 -5.16 9.33 -2.25
C PHE A 225 -4.16 10.46 -2.47
N GLY A 226 -3.16 10.62 -1.61
CA GLY A 226 -2.16 11.68 -1.67
C GLY A 226 -1.86 12.31 -0.31
N PHE A 227 -1.55 13.61 -0.32
CA PHE A 227 -1.21 14.38 0.87
C PHE A 227 -2.41 15.17 1.36
N HIS A 228 -2.63 15.18 2.67
CA HIS A 228 -3.71 15.92 3.30
C HIS A 228 -3.16 16.94 4.30
N ILE A 229 -3.67 18.17 4.22
CA ILE A 229 -3.60 19.13 5.32
C ILE A 229 -4.94 19.05 6.03
N ILE A 230 -4.93 18.82 7.35
CA ILE A 230 -6.14 18.63 8.16
C ILE A 230 -6.23 19.73 9.20
N ASP A 231 -7.42 20.27 9.40
CA ASP A 231 -7.75 21.21 10.45
C ASP A 231 -8.90 20.63 11.29
N VAL A 232 -8.63 20.45 12.58
CA VAL A 232 -9.59 19.93 13.57
C VAL A 232 -10.37 21.07 14.17
N MET A 233 -11.64 21.22 13.77
CA MET A 233 -12.52 22.29 14.21
C MET A 233 -13.22 21.98 15.53
N SER A 234 -13.55 20.71 15.78
CA SER A 234 -14.22 20.25 17.00
C SER A 234 -13.91 18.78 17.26
N ARG A 235 -13.97 18.40 18.52
CA ARG A 235 -13.75 17.01 18.96
C ARG A 235 -14.88 16.55 19.85
N ARG A 236 -15.40 15.37 19.58
CA ARG A 236 -16.25 14.61 20.49
C ARG A 236 -15.42 13.50 21.11
N ALA A 237 -15.31 13.53 22.44
CA ALA A 237 -14.65 12.44 23.16
C ALA A 237 -15.45 11.15 23.01
N GLY A 238 -14.75 10.06 22.75
CA GLY A 238 -15.36 8.73 22.84
C GLY A 238 -15.46 8.25 24.28
N LYS A 239 -16.10 7.08 24.43
CA LYS A 239 -16.11 6.33 25.69
C LYS A 239 -15.28 5.06 25.47
N GLN A 240 -14.39 4.75 26.41
CA GLN A 240 -13.71 3.46 26.44
C GLN A 240 -14.65 2.43 27.04
N PRO A 241 -15.06 1.36 26.32
CA PRO A 241 -15.83 0.27 26.87
C PRO A 241 -15.06 -0.42 27.98
N ALA A 242 -15.77 -1.08 28.92
CA ALA A 242 -15.10 -1.92 29.89
C ALA A 242 -14.38 -3.12 29.22
N TYR A 243 -13.33 -3.62 29.86
CA TYR A 243 -12.55 -4.74 29.33
C TYR A 243 -13.45 -5.93 28.94
N ASP A 244 -14.39 -6.30 29.81
CA ASP A 244 -15.30 -7.43 29.58
C ASP A 244 -16.13 -7.29 28.30
N GLU A 245 -16.44 -6.05 27.89
CA GLU A 245 -17.21 -5.77 26.66
C GLU A 245 -16.40 -6.01 25.39
N VAL A 246 -15.06 -5.97 25.46
CA VAL A 246 -14.16 -6.06 24.31
C VAL A 246 -13.21 -7.27 24.38
N ARG A 247 -13.23 -8.01 25.45
CA ARG A 247 -12.35 -9.16 25.75
C ARG A 247 -12.29 -10.16 24.60
N GLU A 248 -13.45 -10.66 24.17
CA GLU A 248 -13.55 -11.67 23.10
C GLU A 248 -12.93 -11.16 21.78
N ARG A 249 -13.16 -9.90 21.46
CA ARG A 249 -12.56 -9.25 20.29
C ARG A 249 -11.03 -9.16 20.40
N ILE A 250 -10.51 -8.90 21.61
CA ILE A 250 -9.07 -8.85 21.87
C ILE A 250 -8.45 -10.24 21.73
N GLU A 251 -9.10 -11.26 22.29
CA GLU A 251 -8.66 -12.65 22.20
C GLU A 251 -8.52 -13.09 20.74
N VAL A 252 -9.56 -12.87 19.93
CA VAL A 252 -9.52 -13.16 18.48
C VAL A 252 -8.42 -12.39 17.78
N LEU A 253 -8.26 -11.10 18.07
CA LEU A 253 -7.22 -10.26 17.46
C LEU A 253 -5.80 -10.77 17.77
N LEU A 254 -5.53 -11.09 19.04
CA LEU A 254 -4.22 -11.60 19.46
C LEU A 254 -3.93 -12.99 18.88
N ALA A 255 -4.95 -13.87 18.85
CA ALA A 255 -4.84 -15.19 18.22
C ALA A 255 -4.49 -15.07 16.72
N MET A 256 -5.17 -14.17 15.99
CA MET A 256 -4.87 -13.91 14.58
C MET A 256 -3.46 -13.36 14.39
N GLN A 257 -3.01 -12.42 15.23
CA GLN A 257 -1.66 -11.87 15.17
C GLN A 257 -0.59 -12.93 15.49
N SER A 258 -0.84 -13.78 16.49
CA SER A 258 0.06 -14.87 16.84
C SER A 258 0.20 -15.86 15.68
N ARG A 259 -0.93 -16.26 15.08
CA ARG A 259 -0.94 -17.15 13.92
C ARG A 259 -0.22 -16.54 12.70
N ALA A 260 -0.46 -15.26 12.42
CA ALA A 260 0.20 -14.57 11.31
C ALA A 260 1.73 -14.56 11.47
N ARG A 261 2.23 -14.30 12.70
CA ARG A 261 3.67 -14.35 13.01
C ARG A 261 4.24 -15.76 12.85
N ALA A 262 3.52 -16.77 13.36
CA ALA A 262 3.95 -18.17 13.26
C ALA A 262 3.98 -18.62 11.78
N LEU A 263 3.00 -18.23 10.97
CA LEU A 263 3.00 -18.48 9.53
C LEU A 263 4.16 -17.80 8.82
N HIS A 264 4.39 -16.52 9.12
CA HIS A 264 5.54 -15.80 8.55
C HIS A 264 6.88 -16.48 8.91
N GLN A 265 7.06 -16.88 10.16
CA GLN A 265 8.25 -17.61 10.60
C GLN A 265 8.39 -18.96 9.88
N TYR A 266 7.31 -19.72 9.75
CA TYR A 266 7.31 -20.99 9.01
C TYR A 266 7.71 -20.79 7.55
N MET A 267 7.14 -19.80 6.87
CA MET A 267 7.50 -19.48 5.48
C MET A 267 8.95 -19.03 5.36
N SER A 268 9.43 -18.20 6.29
CA SER A 268 10.83 -17.75 6.31
C SER A 268 11.82 -18.90 6.47
N LEU A 269 11.49 -19.91 7.27
CA LEU A 269 12.30 -21.12 7.39
C LEU A 269 12.34 -21.90 6.08
N LEU A 270 11.18 -22.10 5.42
CA LEU A 270 11.13 -22.79 4.14
C LEU A 270 11.93 -22.06 3.03
N VAL A 271 11.88 -20.73 3.02
CA VAL A 271 12.70 -19.93 2.11
C VAL A 271 14.19 -20.09 2.41
N GLY A 272 14.57 -20.06 3.70
CA GLY A 272 15.98 -20.23 4.11
C GLY A 272 16.58 -21.60 3.80
N GLU A 273 15.75 -22.65 3.72
CA GLU A 273 16.16 -24.00 3.36
C GLU A 273 16.18 -24.25 1.84
N ALA A 274 15.56 -23.36 1.04
CA ALA A 274 15.40 -23.54 -0.38
C ALA A 274 16.47 -22.80 -1.20
N LEU A 275 16.83 -23.36 -2.36
CA LEU A 275 17.56 -22.63 -3.38
C LEU A 275 16.60 -21.77 -4.19
N VAL A 276 16.62 -20.45 -3.95
CA VAL A 276 15.77 -19.46 -4.61
C VAL A 276 16.60 -18.70 -5.64
N GLU A 277 16.16 -18.70 -6.89
CA GLU A 277 16.84 -18.04 -8.01
C GLU A 277 15.87 -17.14 -8.78
N GLY A 278 16.33 -15.96 -9.20
CA GLY A 278 15.57 -15.04 -10.06
C GLY A 278 14.48 -14.23 -9.37
N ILE A 279 14.28 -14.41 -8.07
CA ILE A 279 13.31 -13.67 -7.25
C ILE A 279 13.86 -13.47 -5.83
N GLU A 280 13.52 -12.34 -5.21
CA GLU A 280 13.81 -12.10 -3.80
C GLU A 280 12.56 -12.43 -2.96
N LEU A 281 12.73 -13.33 -2.00
CA LEU A 281 11.73 -13.71 -1.00
C LEU A 281 12.25 -13.35 0.40
N GLU A 282 11.32 -13.04 1.30
CA GLU A 282 11.67 -12.82 2.71
C GLU A 282 12.06 -14.15 3.36
N GLY A 283 13.35 -14.32 3.66
CA GLY A 283 13.92 -15.51 4.27
C GLY A 283 14.36 -15.29 5.72
N ALA A 284 14.88 -16.36 6.34
CA ALA A 284 15.33 -16.37 7.73
C ALA A 284 16.64 -15.58 7.99
N ASP A 285 17.26 -15.02 6.96
CA ASP A 285 18.51 -14.23 7.10
C ASP A 285 18.31 -12.84 7.70
N SER A 286 17.09 -12.49 8.13
CA SER A 286 16.85 -11.27 8.88
C SER A 286 17.48 -11.38 10.27
N PRO A 287 18.33 -10.42 10.71
CA PRO A 287 18.99 -10.44 12.02
C PRO A 287 18.03 -10.42 13.23
N LEU A 288 16.71 -10.40 12.98
CA LEU A 288 15.66 -10.47 14.00
C LEU A 288 15.21 -11.91 14.32
N VAL A 289 15.81 -12.93 13.71
CA VAL A 289 15.50 -14.36 13.91
C VAL A 289 16.57 -15.08 14.74
N GLN A 290 17.47 -14.34 15.40
CA GLN A 290 18.43 -14.90 16.37
C GLN A 290 17.94 -14.71 17.79
#